data_c8f27a3405ebf6286c5b34835d8fddb2
#
_entry.id   c8f27a3405ebf6286c5b34835d8fddb2
#
_cell.length_a   1.000
_cell.length_b   1.000
_cell.length_c   1.000
_cell.angle_alpha   90.00
_cell.angle_beta   90.00
_cell.angle_gamma   90.00
#
_symmetry.space_group_name_H-M   'P 1'
#
loop_
_entity.id
_entity.type
_entity.pdbx_description
1 polymer ?
#
loop_
_entity_poly.entity_id
_entity_poly.type
_entity_poly.pdbx_seq_one_letter_code
_entity_poly.pdbx_strand_id
1 'polypeptide(L)'
;MTIMKKSKLLLPCVVCVAGMLLLVACKKGDTGPAGPAGPTGATGATGAQGAAGTANVIYSAWIDTATWLPDTVHNGATVDTVSYTALISAPKLDLDMLNKGSIKTYIDASADPTDPTVFSLPYLGSTLYIDVVYYLNTIQVTSNGDLTGFPIRYILIPGGTAARTYKSVDWSNYAAVKAYLGLKN
;
A
#
# COMPACT_ATOMS: atom_id res chain seq x y z
N MET A 1 20.56 6.43 112.04
CA MET A 1 19.36 5.56 111.87
C MET A 1 18.44 6.19 110.87
N THR A 2 18.43 5.80 109.73
CA THR A 2 17.57 4.99 108.87
C THR A 2 17.97 5.19 107.42
N ILE A 3 18.87 4.37 106.94
CA ILE A 3 19.21 4.28 105.47
C ILE A 3 18.72 2.93 105.03
N MET A 4 17.47 2.75 104.75
CA MET A 4 16.96 1.54 104.11
C MET A 4 15.55 1.69 103.58
N LYS A 5 15.34 2.58 102.62
CA LYS A 5 14.03 2.61 101.94
C LYS A 5 14.08 3.14 100.50
N LYS A 6 15.26 3.36 99.88
CA LYS A 6 15.33 3.91 98.53
C LYS A 6 15.74 2.88 97.45
N SER A 7 16.11 1.65 97.80
CA SER A 7 16.59 0.65 96.80
C SER A 7 15.43 -0.18 96.18
N LYS A 8 14.24 -0.23 96.79
CA LYS A 8 13.19 -1.06 96.24
C LYS A 8 12.37 -0.41 95.09
N LEU A 9 12.53 0.89 94.89
CA LEU A 9 11.72 1.61 93.89
C LEU A 9 12.51 1.74 92.58
N LEU A 10 13.84 1.58 92.59
CA LEU A 10 14.68 1.70 91.39
C LEU A 10 14.73 0.38 90.57
N LEU A 11 14.55 -0.77 91.20
CA LEU A 11 14.61 -2.07 90.52
C LEU A 11 13.47 -2.25 89.50
N PRO A 12 12.19 -1.97 89.80
CA PRO A 12 11.13 -2.09 88.78
C PRO A 12 11.24 -1.06 87.69
N CYS A 13 11.78 0.16 87.95
CA CYS A 13 11.98 1.14 86.92
C CYS A 13 13.06 0.72 85.90
N VAL A 14 14.15 0.11 86.36
CA VAL A 14 15.21 -0.38 85.48
C VAL A 14 14.73 -1.52 84.59
N VAL A 15 13.89 -2.44 85.13
CA VAL A 15 13.30 -3.53 84.38
C VAL A 15 12.32 -3.06 83.31
N CYS A 16 11.49 -2.02 83.64
CA CYS A 16 10.60 -1.44 82.66
C CYS A 16 11.35 -0.69 81.53
N VAL A 17 12.41 0.03 81.85
CA VAL A 17 13.22 0.73 80.81
C VAL A 17 13.99 -0.27 79.93
N ALA A 18 14.52 -1.37 80.49
CA ALA A 18 15.18 -2.43 79.79
C ALA A 18 14.18 -3.17 78.88
N GLY A 19 12.93 -3.45 79.34
CA GLY A 19 11.89 -4.06 78.56
C GLY A 19 11.44 -3.19 77.37
N MET A 20 11.37 -1.86 77.56
CA MET A 20 10.94 -0.94 76.50
C MET A 20 12.00 -0.73 75.43
N LEU A 21 13.29 -0.89 75.75
CA LEU A 21 14.39 -0.85 74.76
C LEU A 21 14.44 -2.07 73.84
N LEU A 22 13.94 -3.22 74.31
CA LEU A 22 13.86 -4.43 73.49
C LEU A 22 12.73 -4.42 72.44
N LEU A 23 11.70 -3.60 72.64
CA LEU A 23 10.59 -3.49 71.70
C LEU A 23 10.86 -2.57 70.51
N VAL A 24 11.93 -1.75 70.58
CA VAL A 24 12.29 -0.84 69.46
C VAL A 24 13.30 -1.49 68.52
N ALA A 25 13.84 -2.67 68.84
CA ALA A 25 14.88 -3.31 68.03
C ALA A 25 14.39 -4.20 66.88
N CYS A 26 13.05 -4.36 66.71
CA CYS A 26 12.49 -5.12 65.60
C CYS A 26 11.87 -4.17 64.55
N LYS A 27 12.61 -3.23 64.01
CA LYS A 27 12.23 -2.69 62.69
C LYS A 27 12.61 -3.72 61.64
N LYS A 28 11.56 -4.28 61.00
CA LYS A 28 11.71 -5.07 59.79
C LYS A 28 12.47 -4.17 58.80
N GLY A 29 13.65 -4.61 58.36
CA GLY A 29 14.46 -3.90 57.36
C GLY A 29 13.61 -3.58 56.14
N ASP A 30 13.79 -2.39 55.58
CA ASP A 30 13.10 -2.00 54.36
C ASP A 30 13.38 -3.02 53.27
N THR A 31 12.37 -3.34 52.51
CA THR A 31 12.49 -4.20 51.33
C THR A 31 13.52 -3.52 50.39
N GLY A 32 14.58 -4.19 50.04
CA GLY A 32 15.55 -3.68 49.08
C GLY A 32 14.88 -3.15 47.80
N PRO A 33 15.53 -2.17 47.17
CA PRO A 33 14.99 -1.63 45.90
C PRO A 33 14.75 -2.75 44.89
N ALA A 34 13.65 -2.63 44.13
CA ALA A 34 13.36 -3.56 43.04
C ALA A 34 14.57 -3.59 42.08
N GLY A 35 14.94 -4.78 41.64
CA GLY A 35 16.00 -4.96 40.67
C GLY A 35 15.69 -4.17 39.38
N PRO A 36 16.69 -3.79 38.60
CA PRO A 36 16.50 -3.11 37.33
C PRO A 36 15.61 -3.95 36.42
N ALA A 37 14.75 -3.29 35.63
CA ALA A 37 13.92 -3.96 34.62
C ALA A 37 14.85 -4.74 33.65
N GLY A 38 14.45 -5.93 33.30
CA GLY A 38 15.16 -6.76 32.33
C GLY A 38 15.27 -6.02 30.97
N PRO A 39 16.28 -6.34 30.17
CA PRO A 39 16.41 -5.75 28.84
C PRO A 39 15.16 -6.02 27.99
N THR A 40 14.80 -5.05 27.18
CA THR A 40 13.71 -5.22 26.21
C THR A 40 14.01 -6.42 25.29
N GLY A 41 13.05 -7.28 25.08
CA GLY A 41 13.20 -8.43 24.18
C GLY A 41 13.63 -7.96 22.78
N ALA A 42 14.43 -8.74 22.11
CA ALA A 42 14.85 -8.46 20.73
C ALA A 42 13.63 -8.33 19.82
N THR A 43 13.68 -7.37 18.89
CA THR A 43 12.65 -7.24 17.86
C THR A 43 12.57 -8.54 17.06
N GLY A 44 11.37 -9.06 16.87
CA GLY A 44 11.15 -10.27 16.08
C GLY A 44 11.76 -10.13 14.68
N ALA A 45 12.31 -11.20 14.16
CA ALA A 45 12.86 -11.21 12.80
C ALA A 45 11.79 -10.80 11.79
N THR A 46 12.18 -10.04 10.78
CA THR A 46 11.30 -9.72 9.64
C THR A 46 10.83 -11.03 9.00
N GLY A 47 9.52 -11.17 8.79
CA GLY A 47 8.96 -12.35 8.13
C GLY A 47 9.65 -12.60 6.80
N ALA A 48 9.83 -13.86 6.44
CA ALA A 48 10.42 -14.26 5.17
C ALA A 48 9.62 -13.63 4.02
N GLN A 49 10.31 -13.14 2.99
CA GLN A 49 9.68 -12.66 1.77
C GLN A 49 8.88 -13.81 1.15
N GLY A 50 7.61 -13.56 0.83
CA GLY A 50 6.78 -14.54 0.15
C GLY A 50 7.42 -14.96 -1.18
N ALA A 51 7.22 -16.21 -1.58
CA ALA A 51 7.67 -16.70 -2.87
C ALA A 51 7.18 -15.77 -3.98
N ALA A 52 8.04 -15.51 -4.98
CA ALA A 52 7.65 -14.77 -6.17
C ALA A 52 6.46 -15.51 -6.83
N GLY A 53 5.27 -14.92 -6.79
CA GLY A 53 4.11 -15.46 -7.46
C GLY A 53 4.31 -15.31 -8.97
N THR A 54 4.13 -16.36 -9.74
CA THR A 54 3.91 -16.27 -11.17
C THR A 54 2.53 -15.62 -11.36
N ALA A 55 2.50 -14.28 -11.45
CA ALA A 55 1.27 -13.60 -11.76
C ALA A 55 0.85 -14.03 -13.17
N ASN A 56 -0.35 -14.55 -13.30
CA ASN A 56 -0.99 -14.85 -14.57
C ASN A 56 -1.36 -13.51 -15.25
N VAL A 57 -0.34 -12.79 -15.71
CA VAL A 57 -0.54 -11.52 -16.40
C VAL A 57 -1.16 -11.79 -17.75
N ILE A 58 -2.28 -11.16 -18.03
CA ILE A 58 -3.01 -11.24 -19.29
C ILE A 58 -2.74 -9.93 -20.04
N TYR A 59 -2.34 -10.00 -21.28
CA TYR A 59 -2.16 -8.81 -22.12
C TYR A 59 -2.79 -9.02 -23.51
N SER A 60 -3.29 -7.94 -24.08
CA SER A 60 -3.77 -7.95 -25.46
C SER A 60 -2.62 -7.87 -26.45
N ALA A 61 -2.86 -8.25 -27.71
CA ALA A 61 -2.10 -7.68 -28.81
C ALA A 61 -2.27 -6.15 -28.84
N TRP A 62 -1.51 -5.46 -29.67
CA TRP A 62 -1.85 -4.10 -30.05
C TRP A 62 -3.16 -4.12 -30.85
N ILE A 63 -4.13 -3.37 -30.37
CA ILE A 63 -5.48 -3.31 -30.95
C ILE A 63 -5.56 -2.00 -31.71
N ASP A 64 -5.68 -2.11 -33.01
CA ASP A 64 -6.01 -0.96 -33.85
C ASP A 64 -7.48 -0.58 -33.57
N THR A 65 -7.68 0.57 -32.96
CA THR A 65 -9.01 1.11 -32.71
C THR A 65 -9.48 1.84 -33.95
N ALA A 66 -9.79 1.09 -34.97
CA ALA A 66 -10.23 1.64 -36.28
C ALA A 66 -11.51 2.48 -36.19
N THR A 67 -12.21 2.45 -35.06
CA THR A 67 -13.49 3.15 -34.89
C THR A 67 -13.47 4.00 -33.64
N TRP A 68 -13.11 5.24 -33.81
CA TRP A 68 -13.35 6.29 -32.82
C TRP A 68 -14.70 6.96 -33.17
N LEU A 69 -15.65 6.88 -32.25
CA LEU A 69 -16.98 7.48 -32.41
C LEU A 69 -16.91 8.92 -31.88
N PRO A 70 -17.25 9.93 -32.73
CA PRO A 70 -17.29 11.30 -32.26
C PRO A 70 -18.51 11.52 -31.36
N ASP A 71 -18.28 12.15 -30.21
CA ASP A 71 -19.33 12.67 -29.35
C ASP A 71 -19.62 14.12 -29.77
N THR A 72 -20.82 14.38 -30.22
CA THR A 72 -21.18 15.66 -30.81
C THR A 72 -22.21 16.41 -30.01
N VAL A 73 -22.11 17.73 -30.01
CA VAL A 73 -23.08 18.68 -29.42
C VAL A 73 -23.66 19.56 -30.51
N HIS A 74 -24.97 19.71 -30.50
CA HIS A 74 -25.67 20.58 -31.42
C HIS A 74 -25.79 21.99 -30.83
N ASN A 75 -25.15 22.97 -31.49
CA ASN A 75 -25.25 24.41 -31.18
C ASN A 75 -26.04 25.13 -32.27
N GLY A 76 -27.38 25.09 -32.17
CA GLY A 76 -28.24 25.62 -33.23
C GLY A 76 -28.09 24.86 -34.53
N ALA A 77 -27.54 25.49 -35.56
CA ALA A 77 -27.32 24.86 -36.87
C ALA A 77 -25.95 24.20 -37.03
N THR A 78 -25.04 24.36 -36.05
CA THR A 78 -23.70 23.74 -36.08
C THR A 78 -23.68 22.46 -35.24
N VAL A 79 -22.84 21.51 -35.66
CA VAL A 79 -22.56 20.27 -34.92
C VAL A 79 -21.07 20.31 -34.58
N ASP A 80 -20.78 20.38 -33.29
CA ASP A 80 -19.41 20.44 -32.78
C ASP A 80 -19.02 19.08 -32.16
N THR A 81 -17.87 18.52 -32.56
CA THR A 81 -17.33 17.35 -31.92
C THR A 81 -16.58 17.78 -30.66
N VAL A 82 -17.00 17.25 -29.52
CA VAL A 82 -16.42 17.57 -28.20
C VAL A 82 -15.40 16.53 -27.71
N SER A 83 -15.59 15.29 -28.13
CA SER A 83 -14.67 14.17 -27.81
C SER A 83 -14.85 13.03 -28.81
N TYR A 84 -13.97 12.06 -28.69
CA TYR A 84 -14.00 10.80 -29.42
C TYR A 84 -13.95 9.64 -28.44
N THR A 85 -14.76 8.63 -28.64
CA THR A 85 -14.81 7.44 -27.77
C THR A 85 -14.53 6.18 -28.56
N ALA A 86 -13.64 5.34 -28.04
CA ALA A 86 -13.38 4.00 -28.53
C ALA A 86 -13.72 2.96 -27.46
N LEU A 87 -14.38 1.86 -27.86
CA LEU A 87 -14.71 0.73 -27.01
C LEU A 87 -13.83 -0.47 -27.37
N ILE A 88 -13.06 -0.96 -26.41
CA ILE A 88 -12.12 -2.06 -26.58
C ILE A 88 -12.68 -3.29 -25.86
N SER A 89 -12.81 -4.39 -26.58
CA SER A 89 -13.21 -5.67 -25.99
C SER A 89 -12.09 -6.23 -25.10
N ALA A 90 -12.45 -6.52 -23.85
CA ALA A 90 -11.53 -7.08 -22.86
C ALA A 90 -12.22 -8.24 -22.11
N PRO A 91 -12.47 -9.40 -22.73
CA PRO A 91 -13.31 -10.46 -22.18
C PRO A 91 -12.77 -11.10 -20.89
N LYS A 92 -11.53 -10.83 -20.52
CA LYS A 92 -10.92 -11.26 -19.25
C LYS A 92 -11.00 -10.19 -18.14
N LEU A 93 -11.61 -9.05 -18.45
CA LEU A 93 -11.87 -7.99 -17.48
C LEU A 93 -13.20 -8.27 -16.78
N ASP A 94 -13.17 -9.22 -15.86
CA ASP A 94 -14.30 -9.65 -15.04
C ASP A 94 -14.39 -8.85 -13.72
N LEU A 95 -15.41 -9.16 -12.90
CA LEU A 95 -15.60 -8.49 -11.61
C LEU A 95 -14.45 -8.70 -10.64
N ASP A 96 -13.81 -9.86 -10.68
CA ASP A 96 -12.66 -10.15 -9.80
C ASP A 96 -11.45 -9.28 -10.17
N MET A 97 -11.21 -9.14 -11.48
CA MET A 97 -10.19 -8.25 -12.01
C MET A 97 -10.46 -6.77 -11.67
N LEU A 98 -11.70 -6.31 -11.84
CA LEU A 98 -12.10 -4.93 -11.51
C LEU A 98 -11.93 -4.63 -10.00
N ASN A 99 -12.28 -5.59 -9.13
CA ASN A 99 -12.28 -5.39 -7.68
C ASN A 99 -10.90 -5.61 -7.04
N LYS A 100 -10.09 -6.52 -7.56
CA LYS A 100 -8.85 -6.97 -6.91
C LYS A 100 -7.62 -6.87 -7.80
N GLY A 101 -7.79 -6.78 -9.12
CA GLY A 101 -6.70 -6.72 -10.07
C GLY A 101 -6.09 -5.33 -10.23
N SER A 102 -5.05 -5.25 -11.04
CA SER A 102 -4.51 -3.99 -11.55
C SER A 102 -4.61 -3.99 -13.07
N ILE A 103 -5.17 -2.90 -13.60
CA ILE A 103 -5.40 -2.75 -15.05
C ILE A 103 -4.48 -1.64 -15.53
N LYS A 104 -3.78 -1.87 -16.62
CA LYS A 104 -2.94 -0.88 -17.29
C LYS A 104 -3.30 -0.81 -18.75
N THR A 105 -3.40 0.39 -19.27
CA THR A 105 -3.70 0.64 -20.68
C THR A 105 -2.63 1.54 -21.26
N TYR A 106 -2.25 1.27 -22.47
CA TYR A 106 -1.18 1.98 -23.19
C TYR A 106 -1.64 2.30 -24.60
N ILE A 107 -1.16 3.43 -25.14
CA ILE A 107 -1.35 3.83 -26.52
C ILE A 107 0.02 3.99 -27.18
N ASP A 108 0.16 3.50 -28.39
CA ASP A 108 1.33 3.75 -29.22
C ASP A 108 1.03 4.92 -30.16
N ALA A 109 1.74 6.01 -29.95
CA ALA A 109 1.59 7.24 -30.72
C ALA A 109 2.63 7.36 -31.84
N SER A 110 3.35 6.27 -32.17
CA SER A 110 4.30 6.27 -33.25
C SER A 110 3.63 5.96 -34.58
N ALA A 111 4.17 6.54 -35.64
CA ALA A 111 3.86 6.11 -37.00
C ALA A 111 4.70 4.93 -37.46
N ASP A 112 5.72 4.55 -36.69
CA ASP A 112 6.67 3.47 -37.00
C ASP A 112 6.51 2.32 -36.00
N PRO A 113 5.99 1.15 -36.40
CA PRO A 113 5.84 0.00 -35.53
C PRO A 113 7.18 -0.59 -35.03
N THR A 114 8.31 -0.21 -35.65
CA THR A 114 9.64 -0.68 -35.26
C THR A 114 10.26 0.18 -34.16
N ASP A 115 9.81 1.43 -34.01
CA ASP A 115 10.24 2.37 -32.97
C ASP A 115 9.00 2.96 -32.22
N PRO A 116 8.33 2.17 -31.38
CA PRO A 116 7.09 2.58 -30.73
C PRO A 116 7.29 3.68 -29.71
N THR A 117 6.47 4.71 -29.79
CA THR A 117 6.35 5.79 -28.79
C THR A 117 5.13 5.56 -27.93
N VAL A 118 5.32 4.89 -26.80
CA VAL A 118 4.20 4.39 -25.98
C VAL A 118 3.97 5.25 -24.75
N PHE A 119 2.74 5.69 -24.57
CA PHE A 119 2.27 6.38 -23.37
C PHE A 119 1.35 5.48 -22.53
N SER A 120 1.48 5.59 -21.20
CA SER A 120 0.50 5.00 -20.28
C SER A 120 -0.75 5.86 -20.22
N LEU A 121 -1.93 5.22 -20.15
CA LEU A 121 -3.19 5.92 -19.96
C LEU A 121 -3.65 5.83 -18.50
N PRO A 122 -4.40 6.83 -17.97
CA PRO A 122 -4.81 8.06 -18.68
C PRO A 122 -3.61 8.98 -18.96
N TYR A 123 -3.71 9.77 -20.03
CA TYR A 123 -2.72 10.76 -20.43
C TYR A 123 -3.34 12.16 -20.35
N LEU A 124 -2.65 13.08 -19.70
CA LEU A 124 -3.08 14.48 -19.57
C LEU A 124 -1.95 15.40 -20.04
N GLY A 125 -2.03 15.82 -21.27
CA GLY A 125 -1.14 16.82 -21.88
C GLY A 125 -1.74 18.22 -21.84
N SER A 126 -1.02 19.19 -22.41
CA SER A 126 -1.48 20.59 -22.48
C SER A 126 -2.63 20.81 -23.47
N THR A 127 -2.71 20.05 -24.53
CA THR A 127 -3.71 20.17 -25.61
C THR A 127 -4.49 18.89 -25.87
N LEU A 128 -3.93 17.76 -25.48
CA LEU A 128 -4.52 16.44 -25.64
C LEU A 128 -4.74 15.80 -24.29
N TYR A 129 -5.96 15.31 -24.02
CA TYR A 129 -6.22 14.39 -22.95
C TYR A 129 -6.77 13.06 -23.50
N ILE A 130 -6.42 11.95 -22.81
CA ILE A 130 -6.94 10.62 -23.08
C ILE A 130 -7.33 10.02 -21.76
N ASP A 131 -8.61 9.77 -21.55
CA ASP A 131 -9.15 9.17 -20.35
C ASP A 131 -9.54 7.72 -20.57
N VAL A 132 -9.56 6.91 -19.50
CA VAL A 132 -9.87 5.49 -19.57
C VAL A 132 -10.84 5.11 -18.45
N VAL A 133 -11.92 4.46 -18.84
CA VAL A 133 -12.91 3.88 -17.92
C VAL A 133 -13.00 2.37 -18.15
N TYR A 134 -13.00 1.63 -17.07
CA TYR A 134 -13.04 0.17 -17.10
C TYR A 134 -14.44 -0.34 -16.73
N TYR A 135 -15.04 -1.11 -17.62
CA TYR A 135 -16.30 -1.79 -17.42
C TYR A 135 -16.10 -3.30 -17.51
N LEU A 136 -17.12 -4.04 -17.14
CA LEU A 136 -17.13 -5.48 -17.31
C LEU A 136 -16.95 -5.84 -18.80
N ASN A 137 -15.91 -6.62 -19.11
CA ASN A 137 -15.51 -7.04 -20.45
C ASN A 137 -15.19 -5.92 -21.46
N THR A 138 -15.09 -4.65 -21.01
CA THR A 138 -14.92 -3.51 -21.91
C THR A 138 -14.01 -2.46 -21.29
N ILE A 139 -13.13 -1.90 -22.09
CA ILE A 139 -12.35 -0.70 -21.76
C ILE A 139 -12.83 0.41 -22.68
N GLN A 140 -13.31 1.50 -22.10
CA GLN A 140 -13.67 2.71 -22.83
C GLN A 140 -12.49 3.70 -22.76
N VAL A 141 -12.11 4.20 -23.92
CA VAL A 141 -11.10 5.26 -24.03
C VAL A 141 -11.74 6.47 -24.64
N THR A 142 -11.58 7.63 -24.01
CA THR A 142 -12.16 8.90 -24.48
C THR A 142 -11.04 9.92 -24.65
N SER A 143 -11.04 10.64 -25.76
CA SER A 143 -10.04 11.65 -26.08
C SER A 143 -10.70 12.91 -26.67
N ASN A 144 -10.09 14.08 -26.47
CA ASN A 144 -10.49 15.31 -27.16
C ASN A 144 -9.89 15.44 -28.57
N GLY A 145 -9.08 14.48 -29.00
CA GLY A 145 -8.54 14.38 -30.36
C GLY A 145 -8.90 13.05 -31.00
N ASP A 146 -9.04 13.02 -32.34
CA ASP A 146 -9.18 11.77 -33.08
C ASP A 146 -7.86 11.01 -33.02
N LEU A 147 -7.91 9.78 -32.50
CA LEU A 147 -6.75 8.90 -32.36
C LEU A 147 -6.86 7.67 -33.26
N THR A 148 -7.60 7.76 -34.35
CA THR A 148 -7.67 6.72 -35.38
C THR A 148 -6.28 6.35 -35.88
N GLY A 149 -5.95 5.07 -35.90
CA GLY A 149 -4.65 4.57 -36.31
C GLY A 149 -3.59 4.50 -35.22
N PHE A 150 -3.90 4.95 -34.00
CA PHE A 150 -3.02 4.76 -32.84
C PHE A 150 -3.45 3.52 -32.04
N PRO A 151 -2.69 2.43 -32.08
CA PRO A 151 -3.09 1.19 -31.45
C PRO A 151 -3.00 1.26 -29.93
N ILE A 152 -3.92 0.56 -29.28
CA ILE A 152 -4.03 0.47 -27.82
C ILE A 152 -3.75 -0.96 -27.37
N ARG A 153 -3.08 -1.08 -26.23
CA ARG A 153 -2.85 -2.35 -25.53
C ARG A 153 -3.26 -2.24 -24.10
N TYR A 154 -3.87 -3.30 -23.56
CA TYR A 154 -4.11 -3.40 -22.13
C TYR A 154 -3.35 -4.58 -21.50
N ILE A 155 -3.09 -4.46 -20.21
CA ILE A 155 -2.47 -5.48 -19.37
C ILE A 155 -3.34 -5.65 -18.13
N LEU A 156 -3.78 -6.88 -17.87
CA LEU A 156 -4.55 -7.26 -16.70
C LEU A 156 -3.68 -8.08 -15.76
N ILE A 157 -3.57 -7.64 -14.52
CA ILE A 157 -2.78 -8.27 -13.48
C ILE A 157 -3.74 -8.71 -12.38
N PRO A 158 -4.02 -10.03 -12.26
CA PRO A 158 -4.91 -10.53 -11.22
C PRO A 158 -4.44 -10.13 -9.82
N GLY A 159 -5.39 -9.78 -8.96
CA GLY A 159 -5.12 -9.51 -7.54
C GLY A 159 -4.68 -10.77 -6.80
N GLY A 160 -3.82 -10.59 -5.81
CA GLY A 160 -3.33 -11.68 -4.97
C GLY A 160 -2.09 -11.27 -4.19
N THR A 161 -1.49 -12.18 -3.43
CA THR A 161 -0.26 -11.95 -2.67
C THR A 161 0.91 -11.51 -3.55
N ALA A 162 0.91 -11.89 -4.81
CA ALA A 162 1.89 -11.51 -5.82
C ALA A 162 1.83 -10.02 -6.22
N ALA A 163 0.69 -9.35 -6.10
CA ALA A 163 0.54 -7.94 -6.44
C ALA A 163 1.47 -7.01 -5.63
N ARG A 164 1.98 -7.46 -4.48
CA ARG A 164 2.96 -6.71 -3.68
C ARG A 164 4.36 -6.72 -4.28
N THR A 165 4.69 -7.68 -5.13
CA THR A 165 6.03 -7.82 -5.75
C THR A 165 6.23 -6.86 -6.93
N TYR A 166 5.14 -6.29 -7.47
CA TYR A 166 5.18 -5.34 -8.60
C TYR A 166 5.69 -3.94 -8.24
N LYS A 167 6.12 -3.73 -6.99
CA LYS A 167 6.60 -2.43 -6.51
C LYS A 167 7.89 -1.96 -7.18
N SER A 168 8.58 -2.82 -7.91
CA SER A 168 9.86 -2.53 -8.56
C SER A 168 9.76 -2.11 -10.03
N VAL A 169 8.59 -2.20 -10.65
CA VAL A 169 8.38 -1.84 -12.05
C VAL A 169 7.66 -0.50 -12.15
N ASP A 170 8.24 0.41 -12.87
CA ASP A 170 7.54 1.65 -13.24
C ASP A 170 6.51 1.36 -14.33
N TRP A 171 5.24 1.25 -13.93
CA TRP A 171 4.13 0.96 -14.82
C TRP A 171 3.76 2.12 -15.75
N SER A 172 4.30 3.32 -15.54
CA SER A 172 4.17 4.44 -16.46
C SER A 172 5.17 4.36 -17.63
N ASN A 173 6.25 3.60 -17.44
CA ASN A 173 7.27 3.37 -18.44
C ASN A 173 7.04 2.04 -19.18
N TYR A 174 6.44 2.10 -20.35
CA TYR A 174 6.12 0.90 -21.13
C TYR A 174 7.35 0.04 -21.47
N ALA A 175 8.50 0.63 -21.73
CA ALA A 175 9.72 -0.11 -22.02
C ALA A 175 10.16 -0.99 -20.81
N ALA A 176 10.06 -0.44 -19.60
CA ALA A 176 10.31 -1.19 -18.37
C ALA A 176 9.29 -2.32 -18.17
N VAL A 177 8.01 -2.05 -18.43
CA VAL A 177 6.92 -3.05 -18.37
C VAL A 177 7.11 -4.15 -19.39
N LYS A 178 7.45 -3.81 -20.63
CA LYS A 178 7.73 -4.75 -21.71
C LYS A 178 8.88 -5.69 -21.36
N ALA A 179 9.99 -5.15 -20.86
CA ALA A 179 11.16 -5.94 -20.45
C ALA A 179 10.81 -6.87 -19.28
N TYR A 180 10.08 -6.37 -18.28
CA TYR A 180 9.68 -7.14 -17.10
C TYR A 180 8.75 -8.31 -17.44
N LEU A 181 7.77 -8.09 -18.32
CA LEU A 181 6.78 -9.09 -18.70
C LEU A 181 7.22 -9.96 -19.91
N GLY A 182 8.34 -9.66 -20.55
CA GLY A 182 8.81 -10.37 -21.74
C GLY A 182 7.86 -10.21 -22.95
N LEU A 183 7.17 -9.06 -23.07
CA LEU A 183 6.21 -8.83 -24.14
C LEU A 183 6.92 -8.70 -25.49
N LYS A 184 6.34 -9.34 -26.50
CA LYS A 184 6.76 -9.17 -27.91
C LYS A 184 5.99 -8.01 -28.55
N ASN A 185 6.58 -7.42 -29.54
CA ASN A 185 5.91 -6.43 -30.40
C ASN A 185 4.76 -7.07 -31.16
#